data_2a7faa6144cb78eec3bc45360a0b015f
#
_entry.id   2a7faa6144cb78eec3bc45360a0b015f
#
_cell.length_a   1.000
_cell.length_b   1.000
_cell.length_c   1.000
_cell.angle_alpha   90.00
_cell.angle_beta   90.00
_cell.angle_gamma   90.00
#
_symmetry.space_group_name_H-M   'P 1'
#
loop_
_entity.id
_entity.type
_entity.pdbx_description
1 polymer ?
#
loop_
_entity_poly.entity_id
_entity_poly.type
_entity_poly.pdbx_seq_one_letter_code
_entity_poly.pdbx_strand_id
1 'polypeptide(L)'
;MNLHFKEDDCIIKAAEKYGVTKRRFNDIFKQNFHTTPNQYIIDYKIGLAKKLLCSKELSIGDISNLCGFEDIYYFSKTFKKVTGQTASNFRKHI
;
A
#
# COMPACT_ATOMS: atom_id res chain seq x y z
N MET A 1 6.10 13.50 -11.91
CA MET A 1 5.31 13.17 -10.70
C MET A 1 6.01 12.08 -9.92
N ASN A 2 6.15 12.26 -8.64
CA ASN A 2 6.79 11.27 -7.80
C ASN A 2 5.79 10.20 -7.39
N LEU A 3 6.02 8.97 -7.83
CA LEU A 3 5.18 7.82 -7.48
C LEU A 3 5.65 7.11 -6.21
N HIS A 4 6.77 7.57 -5.67
CA HIS A 4 7.44 6.93 -4.53
C HIS A 4 7.29 7.78 -3.28
N PHE A 5 6.10 7.88 -2.77
CA PHE A 5 5.90 8.52 -1.46
C PHE A 5 5.62 7.44 -0.42
N LYS A 6 6.09 7.71 0.79
CA LYS A 6 5.87 6.80 1.91
C LYS A 6 4.48 7.02 2.50
N GLU A 7 3.91 5.97 3.06
CA GLU A 7 2.61 6.03 3.71
C GLU A 7 2.59 7.08 4.82
N ASP A 8 3.69 7.21 5.57
CA ASP A 8 3.81 8.20 6.63
C ASP A 8 3.71 9.63 6.11
N ASP A 9 4.29 9.90 4.94
CA ASP A 9 4.21 11.24 4.34
C ASP A 9 2.78 11.62 4.00
N CYS A 10 2.02 10.68 3.47
CA CYS A 10 0.60 10.86 3.18
C CYS A 10 -0.19 11.19 4.44
N ILE A 11 0.07 10.46 5.51
CA ILE A 11 -0.64 10.63 6.78
C ILE A 11 -0.30 11.98 7.40
N ILE A 12 0.97 12.38 7.36
CA ILE A 12 1.42 13.66 7.89
C ILE A 12 0.72 14.80 7.13
N LYS A 13 0.69 14.74 5.80
CA LYS A 13 0.02 15.77 4.99
C LYS A 13 -1.48 15.83 5.27
N ALA A 14 -2.12 14.68 5.43
CA ALA A 14 -3.54 14.64 5.75
C ALA A 14 -3.81 15.26 7.12
N ALA A 15 -2.98 14.94 8.11
CA ALA A 15 -3.12 15.48 9.45
C ALA A 15 -2.93 17.00 9.45
N GLU A 16 -1.95 17.50 8.72
CA GLU A 16 -1.70 18.95 8.59
C GLU A 16 -2.90 19.66 7.97
N LYS A 17 -3.49 19.06 6.94
CA LYS A 17 -4.66 19.62 6.26
C LYS A 17 -5.83 19.80 7.21
N TYR A 18 -6.02 18.90 8.15
CA TYR A 18 -7.10 18.95 9.12
C TYR A 18 -6.70 19.63 10.43
N GLY A 19 -5.45 20.11 10.53
CA GLY A 19 -5.00 20.82 11.71
C GLY A 19 -4.86 19.98 12.96
N VAL A 20 -4.56 18.69 12.79
CA VAL A 20 -4.38 17.75 13.91
C VAL A 20 -3.01 17.10 13.83
N THR A 21 -2.57 16.50 14.94
CA THR A 21 -1.32 15.73 14.95
C THR A 21 -1.52 14.40 14.23
N LYS A 22 -0.42 13.78 13.81
CA LYS A 22 -0.45 12.46 13.21
C LYS A 22 -1.15 11.44 14.13
N ARG A 23 -0.82 11.48 15.43
CA ARG A 23 -1.42 10.57 16.41
C ARG A 23 -2.93 10.78 16.50
N ARG A 24 -3.38 12.02 16.58
CA ARG A 24 -4.81 12.33 16.65
C ARG A 24 -5.53 11.90 15.38
N PHE A 25 -4.89 12.12 14.23
CA PHE A 25 -5.44 11.70 12.95
C PHE A 25 -5.61 10.17 12.91
N ASN A 26 -4.58 9.43 13.36
CA ASN A 26 -4.65 7.96 13.43
C ASN A 26 -5.79 7.48 14.32
N ASP A 27 -5.97 8.12 15.48
CA ASP A 27 -7.03 7.75 16.42
C ASP A 27 -8.42 7.97 15.82
N ILE A 28 -8.63 9.13 15.20
CA ILE A 28 -9.91 9.45 14.56
C ILE A 28 -10.19 8.48 13.41
N PHE A 29 -9.18 8.22 12.59
CA PHE A 29 -9.33 7.32 11.46
C PHE A 29 -9.71 5.91 11.94
N LYS A 30 -9.02 5.42 12.96
CA LYS A 30 -9.28 4.08 13.49
C LYS A 30 -10.69 3.94 14.06
N GLN A 31 -11.19 4.99 14.70
CA GLN A 31 -12.56 5.00 15.24
C GLN A 31 -13.61 4.91 14.14
N ASN A 32 -13.36 5.54 12.99
CA ASN A 32 -14.33 5.59 11.89
C ASN A 32 -14.20 4.42 10.92
N PHE A 33 -12.99 3.92 10.68
CA PHE A 33 -12.73 2.90 9.66
C PHE A 33 -12.25 1.57 10.24
N HIS A 34 -12.07 1.48 11.55
CA HIS A 34 -11.63 0.25 12.24
C HIS A 34 -10.26 -0.25 11.80
N THR A 35 -9.44 0.63 11.21
CA THR A 35 -8.08 0.34 10.80
C THR A 35 -7.27 1.63 10.84
N THR A 36 -5.95 1.53 10.89
CA THR A 36 -5.08 2.71 10.83
C THR A 36 -5.00 3.23 9.39
N PRO A 37 -4.72 4.54 9.19
CA PRO A 37 -4.52 5.07 7.84
C PRO A 37 -3.39 4.35 7.10
N ASN A 38 -2.31 4.00 7.81
CA ASN A 38 -1.18 3.30 7.22
C ASN A 38 -1.59 1.93 6.69
N GLN A 39 -2.32 1.16 7.49
CA GLN A 39 -2.80 -0.15 7.06
C GLN A 39 -3.81 -0.04 5.92
N TYR A 40 -4.67 0.97 5.96
CA TYR A 40 -5.63 1.24 4.89
C TYR A 40 -4.91 1.48 3.56
N ILE A 41 -3.86 2.32 3.58
CA ILE A 41 -3.08 2.61 2.37
C ILE A 41 -2.39 1.35 1.86
N ILE A 42 -1.81 0.56 2.74
CA ILE A 42 -1.15 -0.70 2.38
C ILE A 42 -2.14 -1.66 1.74
N ASP A 43 -3.30 -1.83 2.33
CA ASP A 43 -4.34 -2.72 1.80
C ASP A 43 -4.83 -2.26 0.43
N TYR A 44 -4.95 -0.95 0.23
CA TYR A 44 -5.31 -0.36 -1.06
C TYR A 44 -4.26 -0.68 -2.12
N LYS A 45 -2.99 -0.47 -1.79
CA LYS A 45 -1.87 -0.75 -2.70
C LYS A 45 -1.81 -2.24 -3.08
N ILE A 46 -2.00 -3.11 -2.11
CA ILE A 46 -2.00 -4.56 -2.36
C ILE A 46 -3.20 -4.96 -3.21
N GLY A 47 -4.36 -4.37 -2.97
CA GLY A 47 -5.53 -4.60 -3.83
C GLY A 47 -5.28 -4.21 -5.27
N LEU A 48 -4.63 -3.07 -5.50
CA LEU A 48 -4.23 -2.65 -6.84
C LEU A 48 -3.23 -3.62 -7.45
N ALA A 49 -2.26 -4.08 -6.65
CA ALA A 49 -1.26 -5.05 -7.11
C ALA A 49 -1.92 -6.35 -7.59
N LYS A 50 -2.92 -6.83 -6.87
CA LYS A 50 -3.66 -8.04 -7.28
C LYS A 50 -4.28 -7.87 -8.66
N LYS A 51 -4.85 -6.71 -8.94
CA LYS A 51 -5.43 -6.42 -10.26
C LYS A 51 -4.37 -6.38 -11.34
N LEU A 52 -3.24 -5.74 -11.06
CA LEU A 52 -2.15 -5.62 -12.02
C LEU A 52 -1.45 -6.96 -12.29
N LEU A 53 -1.46 -7.86 -11.32
CA LEU A 53 -0.88 -9.20 -11.51
C LEU A 53 -1.63 -10.04 -12.56
N CYS A 54 -2.84 -9.66 -12.88
CA CYS A 54 -3.59 -10.31 -13.97
C CYS A 54 -3.01 -9.99 -15.34
N SER A 55 -2.23 -8.90 -15.45
CA SER A 55 -1.55 -8.55 -16.70
C SER A 55 -0.18 -9.20 -16.75
N LYS A 56 -0.01 -10.14 -17.67
CA LYS A 56 1.26 -10.84 -17.83
C LYS A 56 2.36 -9.99 -18.45
N GLU A 57 1.99 -8.84 -19.00
CA GLU A 57 2.93 -7.92 -19.62
C GLU A 57 3.74 -7.13 -18.58
N LEU A 58 3.21 -7.00 -17.36
CA LEU A 58 3.88 -6.25 -16.30
C LEU A 58 4.75 -7.20 -15.46
N SER A 59 6.00 -6.80 -15.23
CA SER A 59 6.86 -7.51 -14.30
C SER A 59 6.46 -7.21 -12.86
N ILE A 60 6.92 -8.02 -11.93
CA ILE A 60 6.69 -7.77 -10.50
C ILE A 60 7.28 -6.42 -10.10
N GLY A 61 8.45 -6.07 -10.65
CA GLY A 61 9.07 -4.76 -10.41
C GLY A 61 8.22 -3.62 -10.92
N ASP A 62 7.63 -3.76 -12.10
CA ASP A 62 6.74 -2.74 -12.66
C ASP A 62 5.52 -2.55 -11.77
N ILE A 63 4.93 -3.62 -11.31
CA ILE A 63 3.76 -3.58 -10.43
C ILE A 63 4.11 -2.90 -9.11
N SER A 64 5.25 -3.23 -8.54
CA SER A 64 5.73 -2.58 -7.32
C SER A 64 5.80 -1.06 -7.48
N ASN A 65 6.38 -0.60 -8.57
CA ASN A 65 6.49 0.84 -8.87
C ASN A 65 5.13 1.49 -9.08
N LEU A 66 4.27 0.86 -9.85
CA LEU A 66 2.93 1.39 -10.15
C LEU A 66 2.06 1.50 -8.90
N CYS A 67 2.27 0.60 -7.95
CA CYS A 67 1.54 0.63 -6.68
C CYS A 67 2.12 1.61 -5.67
N GLY A 68 3.24 2.26 -5.99
CA GLY A 68 3.84 3.26 -5.12
C GLY A 68 4.78 2.72 -4.06
N PHE A 69 5.29 1.50 -4.24
CA PHE A 69 6.32 0.96 -3.35
C PHE A 69 7.69 1.43 -3.81
N GLU A 70 8.51 1.89 -2.88
CA GLU A 70 9.86 2.36 -3.20
C GLU A 70 10.80 1.23 -3.60
N ASP A 71 10.53 0.03 -3.11
CA ASP A 71 11.48 -1.08 -3.09
C ASP A 71 10.70 -2.37 -3.32
N ILE A 72 11.16 -3.15 -4.29
CA ILE A 72 10.53 -4.43 -4.63
C ILE A 72 10.57 -5.42 -3.46
N TYR A 73 11.59 -5.35 -2.62
CA TYR A 73 11.70 -6.25 -1.47
C TYR A 73 10.64 -5.92 -0.41
N TYR A 74 10.44 -4.64 -0.17
CA TYR A 74 9.37 -4.21 0.73
C TYR A 74 8.00 -4.59 0.18
N PHE A 75 7.78 -4.40 -1.12
CA PHE A 75 6.56 -4.83 -1.78
C PHE A 75 6.32 -6.32 -1.61
N SER A 76 7.32 -7.15 -1.92
CA SER A 76 7.21 -8.61 -1.84
C SER A 76 6.89 -9.08 -0.44
N LYS A 77 7.59 -8.53 0.55
CA LYS A 77 7.37 -8.84 1.96
C LYS A 77 5.95 -8.46 2.40
N THR A 78 5.52 -7.27 2.01
CA THR A 78 4.20 -6.74 2.37
C THR A 78 3.09 -7.55 1.70
N PHE A 79 3.27 -7.87 0.41
CA PHE A 79 2.29 -8.67 -0.32
C PHE A 79 2.09 -10.04 0.35
N LYS A 80 3.19 -10.70 0.69
CA LYS A 80 3.11 -12.00 1.36
C LYS A 80 2.45 -11.90 2.73
N LYS A 81 2.75 -10.85 3.47
CA LYS A 81 2.15 -10.62 4.80
C LYS A 81 0.64 -10.43 4.70
N VAL A 82 0.18 -9.68 3.72
CA VAL A 82 -1.24 -9.34 3.57
C VAL A 82 -2.04 -10.48 2.94
N THR A 83 -1.48 -11.14 1.92
CA THR A 83 -2.21 -12.16 1.15
C THR A 83 -1.88 -13.59 1.55
N GLY A 84 -0.78 -13.80 2.26
CA GLY A 84 -0.33 -15.14 2.64
C GLY A 84 0.51 -15.84 1.59
N GLN A 85 0.77 -15.22 0.43
CA GLN A 85 1.59 -15.81 -0.62
C GLN A 85 2.37 -14.75 -1.37
N THR A 86 3.44 -15.15 -2.05
CA THR A 86 4.24 -14.22 -2.84
C THR A 86 3.45 -13.72 -4.05
N ALA A 87 3.84 -12.56 -4.56
CA ALA A 87 3.20 -12.00 -5.76
C ALA A 87 3.35 -12.95 -6.96
N SER A 88 4.53 -13.56 -7.12
CA SER A 88 4.77 -14.53 -8.19
C SER A 88 3.87 -15.75 -8.06
N ASN A 89 3.72 -16.27 -6.85
CA ASN A 89 2.86 -17.42 -6.60
C ASN A 89 1.39 -17.07 -6.83
N PHE A 90 0.98 -15.89 -6.39
CA PHE A 90 -0.37 -15.39 -6.63
C PHE A 90 -0.68 -15.34 -8.13
N ARG A 91 0.27 -14.83 -8.92
CA ARG A 91 0.12 -14.74 -10.38
C ARG A 91 -0.06 -16.09 -11.03
N LYS A 92 0.63 -17.11 -10.56
CA LYS A 92 0.52 -18.47 -11.12
C LYS A 92 -0.86 -19.09 -10.91
N HIS A 93 -1.60 -18.63 -9.91
CA HIS A 93 -2.89 -19.21 -9.52
C HIS A 93 -4.09 -18.36 -9.95
N ILE A 94 -3.86 -17.38 -10.78
CA ILE A 94 -4.94 -16.57 -11.36
C ILE A 94 -5.66 -17.30 -12.48
#